data_a42355527a86ebe4fae651d02a7611a2
#
_entry.id   a42355527a86ebe4fae651d02a7611a2
#
_cell.length_a   1.000
_cell.length_b   1.000
_cell.length_c   1.000
_cell.angle_alpha   90.00
_cell.angle_beta   90.00
_cell.angle_gamma   90.00
#
_symmetry.space_group_name_H-M   'P 1'
#
loop_
_entity.id
_entity.type
_entity.pdbx_description
1 polymer ?
#
loop_
_entity_poly.entity_id
_entity_poly.type
_entity_poly.pdbx_seq_one_letter_code
_entity_poly.pdbx_strand_id
1 'polypeptide(L)'
;MKRVGSIIGVRPEKLEEYKRLHANVWPGVLEMIKACNIRNYSIYYKDGMLYSYYEYVGDDYEADMKKMVADPTTQEWWKLCNPCQDPVASRKEGEWWAEMEEVFHLD
;
A
#
# COMPACT_ATOMS: atom_id res chain seq x y z
N MET A 1 13.55 5.38 11.53
CA MET A 1 12.87 5.00 10.28
C MET A 1 12.36 3.57 10.36
N LYS A 2 11.17 3.33 9.81
CA LYS A 2 10.58 1.99 9.76
C LYS A 2 10.46 1.55 8.31
N ARG A 3 10.96 0.36 7.95
CA ARG A 3 10.78 -0.22 6.62
C ARG A 3 9.60 -1.20 6.69
N VAL A 4 8.70 -1.11 5.72
CA VAL A 4 7.50 -1.94 5.70
C VAL A 4 7.40 -2.65 4.34
N GLY A 5 7.42 -3.97 4.38
CA GLY A 5 7.15 -4.82 3.23
C GLY A 5 5.81 -5.50 3.39
N SER A 6 4.98 -5.50 2.36
CA SER A 6 3.65 -6.08 2.44
C SER A 6 3.29 -6.82 1.16
N ILE A 7 2.33 -7.74 1.28
CA ILE A 7 1.88 -8.58 0.17
C ILE A 7 0.36 -8.61 0.10
N ILE A 8 -0.17 -8.64 -1.13
CA ILE A 8 -1.59 -8.81 -1.39
C ILE A 8 -1.75 -9.45 -2.76
N GLY A 9 -2.79 -10.24 -2.95
CA GLY A 9 -3.11 -10.75 -4.28
C GLY A 9 -3.76 -9.69 -5.14
N VAL A 10 -3.70 -9.87 -6.45
CA VAL A 10 -4.46 -9.08 -7.41
C VAL A 10 -5.30 -10.02 -8.26
N ARG A 11 -6.58 -9.68 -8.47
CA ARG A 11 -7.45 -10.49 -9.28
C ARG A 11 -6.97 -10.47 -10.72
N PRO A 12 -6.78 -11.64 -11.36
CA PRO A 12 -6.23 -11.69 -12.73
C PRO A 12 -7.01 -10.84 -13.72
N GLU A 13 -8.34 -10.84 -13.63
CA GLU A 13 -9.21 -10.08 -14.53
C GLU A 13 -9.18 -8.58 -14.29
N LYS A 14 -8.54 -8.15 -13.18
CA LYS A 14 -8.44 -6.74 -12.78
C LYS A 14 -7.00 -6.21 -12.85
N LEU A 15 -6.04 -7.04 -13.24
CA LEU A 15 -4.64 -6.63 -13.24
C LEU A 15 -4.38 -5.43 -14.15
N GLU A 16 -4.93 -5.43 -15.36
CA GLU A 16 -4.69 -4.32 -16.29
C GLU A 16 -5.32 -3.02 -15.78
N GLU A 17 -6.50 -3.10 -15.17
CA GLU A 17 -7.13 -1.94 -14.54
C GLU A 17 -6.28 -1.41 -13.39
N TYR A 18 -5.75 -2.30 -12.55
CA TYR A 18 -4.88 -1.92 -11.44
C TYR A 18 -3.64 -1.18 -11.93
N LYS A 19 -3.01 -1.71 -12.99
CA LYS A 19 -1.84 -1.06 -13.60
C LYS A 19 -2.18 0.30 -14.18
N ARG A 20 -3.32 0.41 -14.84
CA ARG A 20 -3.78 1.67 -15.44
C ARG A 20 -3.99 2.74 -14.37
N LEU A 21 -4.63 2.37 -13.25
CA LEU A 21 -4.84 3.29 -12.13
C LEU A 21 -3.50 3.81 -11.59
N HIS A 22 -2.52 2.92 -11.45
CA HIS A 22 -1.22 3.28 -10.87
C HIS A 22 -0.28 3.95 -11.85
N ALA A 23 -0.61 4.01 -13.13
CA ALA A 23 0.12 4.82 -14.11
C ALA A 23 -0.18 6.31 -13.93
N ASN A 24 -1.30 6.64 -13.28
CA ASN A 24 -1.76 8.02 -13.05
C ASN A 24 -2.39 8.16 -11.67
N VAL A 25 -1.59 7.97 -10.63
CA VAL A 25 -2.05 8.13 -9.25
C VAL A 25 -2.45 9.59 -9.03
N TRP A 26 -3.59 9.80 -8.39
CA TRP A 26 -4.13 11.13 -8.15
C TRP A 26 -3.16 11.98 -7.32
N PRO A 27 -2.94 13.26 -7.70
CA PRO A 27 -2.03 14.13 -6.95
C PRO A 27 -2.36 14.22 -5.46
N GLY A 28 -3.64 14.27 -5.09
CA GLY A 28 -4.05 14.34 -3.69
C GLY A 28 -3.67 13.09 -2.90
N VAL A 29 -3.67 11.92 -3.54
CA VAL A 29 -3.22 10.67 -2.92
C VAL A 29 -1.72 10.71 -2.67
N LEU A 30 -0.94 11.15 -3.67
CA LEU A 30 0.51 11.29 -3.53
C LEU A 30 0.89 12.27 -2.43
N GLU A 31 0.18 13.40 -2.35
CA GLU A 31 0.40 14.39 -1.31
C GLU A 31 0.12 13.82 0.08
N MET A 32 -0.97 13.08 0.23
CA MET A 32 -1.31 12.47 1.53
C MET A 32 -0.30 11.42 1.95
N ILE A 33 0.20 10.61 1.02
CA ILE A 33 1.25 9.64 1.32
C ILE A 33 2.48 10.36 1.89
N LYS A 34 2.92 11.43 1.25
CA LYS A 34 4.05 12.21 1.75
C LYS A 34 3.75 12.90 3.08
N ALA A 35 2.55 13.43 3.24
CA ALA A 35 2.13 14.09 4.48
C ALA A 35 2.09 13.12 5.65
N CYS A 36 1.89 11.82 5.38
CA CYS A 36 1.93 10.78 6.39
C CYS A 36 3.33 10.19 6.60
N ASN A 37 4.35 10.87 6.10
CA ASN A 37 5.76 10.53 6.29
C ASN A 37 6.18 9.19 5.64
N ILE A 38 5.55 8.86 4.53
CA ILE A 38 5.91 7.69 3.70
C ILE A 38 6.87 8.14 2.60
N ARG A 39 7.94 7.37 2.40
CA ARG A 39 8.98 7.63 1.39
C ARG A 39 9.37 6.34 0.69
N ASN A 40 9.92 6.46 -0.50
CA ASN A 40 10.46 5.34 -1.26
C ASN A 40 9.47 4.18 -1.39
N TYR A 41 8.24 4.52 -1.74
CA TYR A 41 7.15 3.57 -1.84
C TYR A 41 7.12 2.98 -3.25
N SER A 42 7.22 1.66 -3.33
CA SER A 42 7.15 0.92 -4.60
C SER A 42 6.20 -0.27 -4.47
N ILE A 43 5.55 -0.61 -5.56
CA ILE A 43 4.70 -1.80 -5.64
C ILE A 43 5.17 -2.60 -6.86
N TYR A 44 5.40 -3.91 -6.65
CA TYR A 44 5.84 -4.83 -7.69
C TYR A 44 4.80 -5.91 -7.89
N TYR A 45 4.69 -6.40 -9.11
CA TYR A 45 3.78 -7.49 -9.45
C TYR A 45 4.57 -8.70 -9.93
N LYS A 46 4.19 -9.89 -9.45
CA LYS A 46 4.67 -11.17 -10.01
C LYS A 46 3.69 -12.28 -9.65
N ASP A 47 3.33 -13.06 -10.68
CA ASP A 47 2.56 -14.30 -10.52
C ASP A 47 1.31 -14.16 -9.65
N GLY A 48 0.50 -13.15 -9.96
CA GLY A 48 -0.76 -12.93 -9.26
C GLY A 48 -0.65 -12.17 -7.96
N MET A 49 0.56 -11.78 -7.55
CA MET A 49 0.80 -11.11 -6.27
C MET A 49 1.40 -9.73 -6.45
N LEU A 50 1.01 -8.83 -5.56
CA LEU A 50 1.60 -7.51 -5.44
C LEU A 50 2.45 -7.50 -4.18
N TYR A 51 3.65 -6.95 -4.31
CA TYR A 51 4.61 -6.78 -3.21
C TYR A 51 4.89 -5.31 -3.08
N SER A 52 4.72 -4.75 -1.89
CA SER A 52 5.00 -3.34 -1.66
C SER A 52 6.16 -3.17 -0.67
N TYR A 53 6.87 -2.08 -0.84
CA TYR A 53 7.89 -1.63 0.09
C TYR A 53 7.75 -0.13 0.26
N TYR A 54 7.80 0.34 1.49
CA TYR A 54 7.94 1.77 1.76
C TYR A 54 8.72 2.01 3.05
N GLU A 55 9.16 3.25 3.20
CA GLU A 55 9.87 3.71 4.38
C GLU A 55 9.01 4.74 5.10
N TYR A 56 8.89 4.59 6.40
CA TYR A 56 8.20 5.54 7.24
C TYR A 56 9.24 6.35 7.99
N VAL A 57 9.20 7.68 7.84
CA VAL A 57 10.20 8.58 8.42
C VAL A 57 9.63 9.51 9.49
N GLY A 58 8.41 9.25 9.96
CA GLY A 58 7.78 10.04 11.01
C GLY A 58 8.06 9.50 12.41
N ASP A 59 7.36 10.08 13.39
CA ASP A 59 7.55 9.77 14.80
C ASP A 59 6.41 8.96 15.41
N ASP A 60 5.26 8.86 14.73
CA ASP A 60 4.09 8.16 15.24
C ASP A 60 3.37 7.49 14.08
N TYR A 61 3.79 6.28 13.77
CA TYR A 61 3.28 5.51 12.64
C TYR A 61 1.76 5.31 12.71
N GLU A 62 1.28 4.93 13.90
CA GLU A 62 -0.15 4.67 14.08
C GLU A 62 -0.99 5.93 13.83
N ALA A 63 -0.56 7.07 14.36
CA ALA A 63 -1.27 8.34 14.16
C ALA A 63 -1.26 8.76 12.70
N ASP A 64 -0.12 8.60 12.00
CA ASP A 64 -0.03 8.96 10.59
C ASP A 64 -0.88 8.04 9.71
N MET A 65 -0.95 6.74 10.03
CA MET A 65 -1.81 5.82 9.29
C MET A 65 -3.29 6.14 9.49
N LYS A 66 -3.69 6.55 10.69
CA LYS A 66 -5.06 6.99 10.97
C LYS A 66 -5.41 8.25 10.17
N LYS A 67 -4.46 9.16 10.02
CA LYS A 67 -4.64 10.37 9.22
C LYS A 67 -4.88 10.01 7.74
N MET A 68 -4.14 9.05 7.22
CA MET A 68 -4.32 8.58 5.85
C MET A 68 -5.70 7.95 5.65
N VAL A 69 -6.12 7.09 6.57
CA VAL A 69 -7.43 6.43 6.50
C VAL A 69 -8.57 7.45 6.55
N ALA A 70 -8.40 8.54 7.27
CA ALA A 70 -9.42 9.59 7.40
C ALA A 70 -9.49 10.52 6.18
N ASP A 71 -8.52 10.47 5.28
CA ASP A 71 -8.48 11.38 4.12
C ASP A 71 -9.52 10.98 3.06
N PRO A 72 -10.47 11.89 2.73
CA PRO A 72 -11.53 11.57 1.77
C PRO A 72 -11.03 11.20 0.38
N THR A 73 -9.99 11.87 -0.10
CA THR A 73 -9.41 11.59 -1.42
C THR A 73 -8.80 10.18 -1.46
N THR A 74 -8.08 9.81 -0.41
CA THR A 74 -7.51 8.47 -0.29
C THR A 74 -8.60 7.40 -0.22
N GLN A 75 -9.69 7.66 0.51
CA GLN A 75 -10.81 6.75 0.59
C GLN A 75 -11.45 6.50 -0.79
N GLU A 76 -11.63 7.55 -1.59
CA GLU A 76 -12.16 7.42 -2.94
C GLU A 76 -11.20 6.62 -3.84
N TRP A 77 -9.90 6.84 -3.70
CA TRP A 77 -8.89 6.09 -4.42
C TRP A 77 -8.97 4.60 -4.07
N TRP A 78 -9.09 4.28 -2.79
CA TRP A 78 -9.18 2.89 -2.34
C TRP A 78 -10.45 2.19 -2.85
N LYS A 79 -11.54 2.93 -3.06
CA LYS A 79 -12.76 2.36 -3.65
C LYS A 79 -12.53 1.85 -5.08
N LEU A 80 -11.53 2.39 -5.77
CA LEU A 80 -11.15 1.92 -7.10
C LEU A 80 -10.13 0.78 -7.03
N CYS A 81 -9.20 0.84 -6.09
CA CYS A 81 -8.10 -0.12 -6.00
C CYS A 81 -8.51 -1.42 -5.30
N ASN A 82 -9.29 -1.33 -4.21
CA ASN A 82 -9.64 -2.50 -3.41
C ASN A 82 -10.38 -3.59 -4.19
N PRO A 83 -11.32 -3.26 -5.10
CA PRO A 83 -11.98 -4.31 -5.88
C PRO A 83 -11.06 -5.09 -6.81
N CYS A 84 -9.87 -4.55 -7.11
CA CYS A 84 -8.88 -5.23 -7.93
C CYS A 84 -8.03 -6.21 -7.14
N GLN A 85 -8.06 -6.12 -5.82
CA GLN A 85 -7.17 -6.84 -4.92
C GLN A 85 -7.84 -8.04 -4.27
N ASP A 86 -7.02 -9.00 -3.85
CA ASP A 86 -7.46 -10.22 -3.21
C ASP A 86 -6.54 -10.51 -2.03
N PRO A 87 -6.93 -10.07 -0.81
CA PRO A 87 -6.09 -10.24 0.38
C PRO A 87 -5.72 -11.69 0.64
N VAL A 88 -4.47 -11.92 1.10
CA VAL A 88 -4.03 -13.28 1.41
C VAL A 88 -4.68 -13.82 2.68
N ALA A 89 -4.91 -15.14 2.71
CA ALA A 89 -5.56 -15.78 3.86
C ALA A 89 -4.73 -15.66 5.15
N SER A 90 -3.42 -15.54 5.02
CA SER A 90 -2.50 -15.44 6.15
C SER A 90 -2.42 -14.05 6.78
N ARG A 91 -3.16 -13.07 6.26
CA ARG A 91 -3.14 -11.73 6.85
C ARG A 91 -3.68 -11.77 8.28
N LYS A 92 -3.18 -10.84 9.07
CA LYS A 92 -3.67 -10.67 10.44
C LYS A 92 -5.01 -9.95 10.44
N GLU A 93 -5.75 -10.09 11.54
CA GLU A 93 -7.01 -9.38 11.71
C GLU A 93 -6.78 -7.87 11.56
N GLY A 94 -7.64 -7.23 10.77
CA GLY A 94 -7.54 -5.81 10.50
C GLY A 94 -6.62 -5.42 9.35
N GLU A 95 -5.86 -6.36 8.80
CA GLU A 95 -5.00 -6.08 7.65
C GLU A 95 -5.71 -6.30 6.33
N TRP A 96 -5.50 -5.38 5.38
CA TRP A 96 -5.86 -5.57 3.97
C TRP A 96 -4.64 -6.08 3.22
N TRP A 97 -3.55 -5.29 3.20
CA TRP A 97 -2.23 -5.78 2.80
C TRP A 97 -1.63 -6.48 4.02
N ALA A 98 -1.04 -7.66 3.80
CA ALA A 98 -0.41 -8.41 4.88
C ALA A 98 1.04 -7.99 5.03
N GLU A 99 1.44 -7.51 6.21
CA GLU A 99 2.82 -7.12 6.47
C GLU A 99 3.72 -8.34 6.52
N MET A 100 4.88 -8.25 5.85
CA MET A 100 5.89 -9.30 5.81
C MET A 100 6.98 -9.04 6.83
N GLU A 101 7.53 -10.13 7.40
CA GLU A 101 8.65 -10.03 8.32
C GLU A 101 9.93 -9.67 7.56
N GLU A 102 10.67 -8.66 8.05
CA GLU A 102 11.98 -8.36 7.52
C GLU A 102 12.98 -9.39 8.06
N VAL A 103 13.61 -10.16 7.19
CA VAL A 103 14.55 -11.20 7.61
C VAL A 103 16.01 -10.79 7.39
N PHE A 104 16.27 -9.72 6.65
CA PHE A 104 17.61 -9.19 6.43
C PHE A 104 17.55 -7.77 5.92
N HIS A 105 18.48 -6.95 6.37
CA HIS A 105 18.67 -5.60 5.86
C HIS A 105 20.14 -5.20 5.96
N LEU A 106 20.64 -4.52 4.93
CA LEU A 106 21.98 -3.92 4.91
C LEU A 106 21.84 -2.50 4.35
N ASP A 107 22.32 -1.51 5.08
CA ASP A 107 22.36 -0.13 4.59
C ASP A 107 23.35 0.04 3.43
#